data_d83af37ff702e62a7ab1c7e2622c3519
#
_entry.id   d83af37ff702e62a7ab1c7e2622c3519
#
_cell.length_a   1.000
_cell.length_b   1.000
_cell.length_c   1.000
_cell.angle_alpha   90.00
_cell.angle_beta   90.00
_cell.angle_gamma   90.00
#
_symmetry.space_group_name_H-M   'P 1'
#
loop_
_entity.id
_entity.type
_entity.pdbx_description
1 polymer ?
#
loop_
_entity_poly.entity_id
_entity_poly.type
_entity_poly.pdbx_seq_one_letter_code
_entity_poly.pdbx_strand_id
1 'polypeptide(L)'
;MPLVSLSQMLSDAQREGYAIPYAESWNLESLEAVIDAAEEGRAPIIAGFNGGFLRHSTRSKPENLAFYGCFREALDTAKVPVAFILNESDDLGQMREAIDLGFNAIMPESEGLDVEAYRELVKAVLRIAKPAGVWVEAQLGLLPAGHADHNEGGSITDPDMAAEFVEDTGIDALAISIGNVHILTEGKATVDFDAVRRIREKVSVPLVAHGGTSFRPEDLRAVIALGVAKVNFGTVLKQAYLEAVRKSLAKYHIPLSPHEFLGKGGPEDIMIAGREAVKHEVLRLIDVCDAKGRVQHDFSSAI
;
A
#
# COMPACT_ATOMS: atom_id res chain seq x y z
N MET A 1 -16.40 13.46 4.09
CA MET A 1 -14.95 13.74 4.12
C MET A 1 -14.18 12.44 4.21
N PRO A 2 -13.84 11.80 3.15
CA PRO A 2 -13.19 10.50 3.28
C PRO A 2 -11.67 10.51 3.10
N LEU A 3 -11.09 11.43 2.33
CA LEU A 3 -9.64 11.59 2.31
C LEU A 3 -9.17 12.31 3.58
N VAL A 4 -8.62 11.52 4.49
CA VAL A 4 -8.11 11.99 5.78
C VAL A 4 -6.59 12.14 5.70
N SER A 5 -6.04 13.08 6.46
CA SER A 5 -4.59 13.22 6.59
C SER A 5 -3.97 11.89 7.01
N LEU A 6 -3.03 11.37 6.22
CA LEU A 6 -2.32 10.14 6.55
C LEU A 6 -1.56 10.29 7.88
N SER A 7 -1.09 11.52 8.20
CA SER A 7 -0.48 11.83 9.49
C SER A 7 -1.38 11.46 10.66
N GLN A 8 -2.62 11.94 10.62
CA GLN A 8 -3.58 11.66 11.68
C GLN A 8 -3.86 10.16 11.78
N MET A 9 -4.09 9.52 10.63
CA MET A 9 -4.39 8.09 10.57
C MET A 9 -3.26 7.23 11.18
N LEU A 10 -1.99 7.51 10.82
CA LEU A 10 -0.85 6.74 11.32
C LEU A 10 -0.52 7.06 12.79
N SER A 11 -0.71 8.31 13.22
CA SER A 11 -0.54 8.67 14.63
C SER A 11 -1.57 7.98 15.51
N ASP A 12 -2.82 7.88 15.06
CA ASP A 12 -3.87 7.17 15.76
C ASP A 12 -3.58 5.66 15.81
N ALA A 13 -3.14 5.08 14.68
CA ALA A 13 -2.74 3.69 14.60
C ALA A 13 -1.62 3.35 15.60
N GLN A 14 -0.57 4.15 15.64
CA GLN A 14 0.53 4.00 16.58
C GLN A 14 0.08 4.09 18.04
N ARG A 15 -0.73 5.11 18.38
CA ARG A 15 -1.23 5.31 19.73
C ARG A 15 -2.09 4.15 20.21
N GLU A 16 -2.87 3.57 19.31
CA GLU A 16 -3.84 2.53 19.61
C GLU A 16 -3.33 1.10 19.37
N GLY A 17 -2.09 0.96 18.87
CA GLY A 17 -1.41 -0.33 18.72
C GLY A 17 -1.96 -1.20 17.59
N TYR A 18 -2.38 -0.58 16.46
CA TYR A 18 -2.73 -1.29 15.23
C TYR A 18 -1.92 -0.72 14.04
N ALA A 19 -1.99 -1.35 12.88
CA ALA A 19 -1.43 -0.80 11.66
C ALA A 19 -2.51 -0.64 10.59
N ILE A 20 -2.33 0.37 9.71
CA ILE A 20 -3.22 0.58 8.57
C ILE A 20 -2.65 -0.18 7.38
N PRO A 21 -3.39 -1.11 6.79
CA PRO A 21 -2.95 -1.76 5.56
C PRO A 21 -2.98 -0.78 4.38
N TYR A 22 -1.89 -0.70 3.64
CA TYR A 22 -1.90 -0.24 2.26
C TYR A 22 -2.20 -1.43 1.37
N ALA A 23 -3.33 -1.39 0.70
CA ALA A 23 -3.77 -2.39 -0.26
C ALA A 23 -3.56 -1.86 -1.68
N GLU A 24 -2.53 -2.37 -2.36
CA GLU A 24 -2.17 -1.96 -3.71
C GLU A 24 -3.27 -2.32 -4.70
N SER A 25 -3.66 -1.33 -5.50
CA SER A 25 -4.60 -1.47 -6.61
C SER A 25 -3.87 -1.38 -7.95
N TRP A 26 -4.47 -1.93 -9.01
CA TRP A 26 -3.91 -1.94 -10.38
C TRP A 26 -4.96 -1.70 -11.47
N ASN A 27 -6.23 -1.75 -11.11
CA ASN A 27 -7.38 -1.44 -11.95
C ASN A 27 -8.55 -0.98 -11.09
N LEU A 28 -9.69 -0.67 -11.72
CA LEU A 28 -10.88 -0.18 -11.04
C LEU A 28 -11.43 -1.21 -10.05
N GLU A 29 -11.56 -2.46 -10.47
CA GLU A 29 -12.15 -3.53 -9.66
C GLU A 29 -11.34 -3.77 -8.38
N SER A 30 -10.00 -3.70 -8.47
CA SER A 30 -9.14 -3.84 -7.28
C SER A 30 -9.27 -2.64 -6.33
N LEU A 31 -9.43 -1.41 -6.86
CA LEU A 31 -9.63 -0.22 -6.05
C LEU A 31 -10.97 -0.27 -5.31
N GLU A 32 -12.05 -0.59 -6.03
CA GLU A 32 -13.39 -0.76 -5.44
C GLU A 32 -13.39 -1.85 -4.36
N ALA A 33 -12.71 -2.98 -4.62
CA ALA A 33 -12.58 -4.06 -3.64
C ALA A 33 -11.93 -3.61 -2.32
N VAL A 34 -10.91 -2.76 -2.42
CA VAL A 34 -10.20 -2.19 -1.26
C VAL A 34 -11.15 -1.32 -0.42
N ILE A 35 -11.93 -0.45 -1.07
CA ILE A 35 -12.87 0.42 -0.38
C ILE A 35 -14.02 -0.37 0.24
N ASP A 36 -14.62 -1.29 -0.53
CA ASP A 36 -15.70 -2.18 -0.03
C ASP A 36 -15.26 -2.96 1.21
N ALA A 37 -14.02 -3.50 1.20
CA ALA A 37 -13.47 -4.22 2.33
C ALA A 37 -13.26 -3.32 3.56
N ALA A 38 -12.76 -2.11 3.34
CA ALA A 38 -12.55 -1.15 4.42
C ALA A 38 -13.87 -0.72 5.08
N GLU A 39 -14.91 -0.47 4.28
CA GLU A 39 -16.25 -0.14 4.78
C GLU A 39 -16.87 -1.31 5.56
N GLU A 40 -16.82 -2.54 5.00
CA GLU A 40 -17.32 -3.74 5.66
C GLU A 40 -16.56 -4.02 6.96
N GLY A 41 -15.24 -3.86 6.95
CA GLY A 41 -14.39 -4.02 8.12
C GLY A 41 -14.49 -2.86 9.12
N ARG A 42 -15.13 -1.75 8.76
CA ARG A 42 -15.13 -0.48 9.50
C ARG A 42 -13.72 -0.10 9.93
N ALA A 43 -12.81 -0.08 8.96
CA ALA A 43 -11.38 0.11 9.18
C ALA A 43 -10.84 1.29 8.36
N PRO A 44 -9.87 2.05 8.89
CA PRO A 44 -9.11 2.97 8.07
C PRO A 44 -8.29 2.18 7.05
N ILE A 45 -8.09 2.75 5.86
CA ILE A 45 -7.38 2.09 4.78
C ILE A 45 -6.49 3.07 4.01
N ILE A 46 -5.38 2.58 3.46
CA ILE A 46 -4.58 3.28 2.47
C ILE A 46 -4.79 2.56 1.14
N ALA A 47 -5.40 3.25 0.18
CA ALA A 47 -5.55 2.79 -1.19
C ALA A 47 -4.53 3.48 -2.10
N GLY A 48 -4.24 2.93 -3.26
CA GLY A 48 -3.34 3.59 -4.22
C GLY A 48 -2.70 2.64 -5.20
N PHE A 49 -1.74 3.16 -5.95
CA PHE A 49 -1.12 2.47 -7.08
C PHE A 49 0.39 2.51 -6.98
N ASN A 50 1.04 1.46 -7.51
CA ASN A 50 2.48 1.46 -7.73
C ASN A 50 2.80 2.30 -8.98
N GLY A 51 3.58 3.37 -8.80
CA GLY A 51 3.91 4.33 -9.85
C GLY A 51 4.74 3.71 -10.98
N GLY A 52 5.71 2.86 -10.64
CA GLY A 52 6.52 2.14 -11.61
C GLY A 52 5.70 1.22 -12.51
N PHE A 53 4.72 0.49 -11.95
CA PHE A 53 3.85 -0.39 -12.72
C PHE A 53 2.91 0.40 -13.65
N LEU A 54 2.40 1.56 -13.21
CA LEU A 54 1.56 2.42 -14.05
C LEU A 54 2.30 2.96 -15.28
N ARG A 55 3.63 3.10 -15.19
CA ARG A 55 4.46 3.59 -16.30
C ARG A 55 4.92 2.49 -17.26
N HIS A 56 4.49 1.26 -17.08
CA HIS A 56 4.88 0.16 -17.94
C HIS A 56 4.64 0.49 -19.42
N SER A 57 5.63 0.25 -20.27
CA SER A 57 5.69 0.70 -21.66
C SER A 57 4.55 0.18 -22.55
N THR A 58 3.91 -0.91 -22.18
CA THR A 58 2.78 -1.49 -22.92
C THR A 58 1.43 -0.85 -22.58
N ARG A 59 1.36 0.00 -21.54
CA ARG A 59 0.14 0.73 -21.20
C ARG A 59 0.02 1.99 -22.03
N SER A 60 -1.20 2.32 -22.42
CA SER A 60 -1.48 3.60 -23.10
C SER A 60 -1.39 4.76 -22.11
N LYS A 61 -1.07 5.97 -22.62
CA LYS A 61 -1.03 7.17 -21.77
C LYS A 61 -2.32 7.46 -21.01
N PRO A 62 -3.55 7.18 -21.54
CA PRO A 62 -4.79 7.35 -20.78
C PRO A 62 -4.94 6.38 -19.59
N GLU A 63 -4.19 5.29 -19.55
CA GLU A 63 -4.15 4.37 -18.40
C GLU A 63 -3.21 4.86 -17.30
N ASN A 64 -2.85 6.11 -17.33
CA ASN A 64 -2.07 6.79 -16.33
C ASN A 64 -2.94 7.24 -15.15
N LEU A 65 -2.31 7.93 -14.22
CA LEU A 65 -2.93 8.49 -13.02
C LEU A 65 -4.23 9.24 -13.28
N ALA A 66 -4.37 9.94 -14.44
CA ALA A 66 -5.58 10.69 -14.78
C ALA A 66 -6.83 9.81 -14.81
N PHE A 67 -6.73 8.58 -15.35
CA PHE A 67 -7.83 7.62 -15.33
C PHE A 67 -8.23 7.23 -13.91
N TYR A 68 -7.24 6.94 -13.06
CA TYR A 68 -7.48 6.56 -11.66
C TYR A 68 -7.82 7.77 -10.77
N GLY A 69 -7.34 8.95 -11.12
CA GLY A 69 -7.68 10.19 -10.44
C GLY A 69 -9.17 10.55 -10.57
N CYS A 70 -9.84 10.15 -11.65
CA CYS A 70 -11.29 10.29 -11.79
C CYS A 70 -12.08 9.54 -10.70
N PHE A 71 -11.51 8.53 -10.09
CA PHE A 71 -12.13 7.78 -8.99
C PHE A 71 -11.95 8.45 -7.62
N ARG A 72 -11.25 9.56 -7.54
CA ARG A 72 -11.14 10.32 -6.29
C ARG A 72 -12.51 10.69 -5.73
N GLU A 73 -13.46 11.07 -6.57
CA GLU A 73 -14.83 11.34 -6.11
C GLU A 73 -15.49 10.11 -5.48
N ALA A 74 -15.22 8.91 -6.00
CA ALA A 74 -15.68 7.67 -5.38
C ALA A 74 -15.02 7.46 -3.99
N LEU A 75 -13.74 7.80 -3.85
CA LEU A 75 -13.06 7.79 -2.55
C LEU A 75 -13.66 8.84 -1.60
N ASP A 76 -14.12 9.98 -2.13
CA ASP A 76 -14.77 11.03 -1.34
C ASP A 76 -16.15 10.61 -0.80
N THR A 77 -16.75 9.55 -1.29
CA THR A 77 -18.00 8.97 -0.80
C THR A 77 -17.83 7.82 0.19
N ALA A 78 -16.58 7.33 0.39
CA ALA A 78 -16.30 6.25 1.33
C ALA A 78 -16.74 6.60 2.75
N LYS A 79 -17.22 5.62 3.49
CA LYS A 79 -17.76 5.77 4.86
C LYS A 79 -16.71 5.56 5.95
N VAL A 80 -15.45 5.39 5.54
CA VAL A 80 -14.30 5.16 6.41
C VAL A 80 -13.16 6.11 6.04
N PRO A 81 -12.21 6.39 6.94
CA PRO A 81 -11.02 7.16 6.61
C PRO A 81 -10.20 6.46 5.54
N VAL A 82 -9.90 7.17 4.45
CA VAL A 82 -9.06 6.68 3.35
C VAL A 82 -7.89 7.64 3.14
N ALA A 83 -6.69 7.12 2.94
CA ALA A 83 -5.58 7.83 2.34
C ALA A 83 -5.31 7.25 0.94
N PHE A 84 -4.87 8.11 0.01
CA PHE A 84 -4.65 7.74 -1.38
C PHE A 84 -3.21 8.02 -1.78
N ILE A 85 -2.42 6.96 -2.01
CA ILE A 85 -0.98 7.03 -2.22
C ILE A 85 -0.58 6.69 -3.66
N LEU A 86 0.36 7.46 -4.22
CA LEU A 86 1.21 7.00 -5.31
C LEU A 86 2.47 6.39 -4.70
N ASN A 87 2.54 5.06 -4.71
CA ASN A 87 3.61 4.29 -4.10
C ASN A 87 4.69 3.93 -5.13
N GLU A 88 5.97 3.98 -4.74
CA GLU A 88 7.10 3.54 -5.56
C GLU A 88 7.12 4.16 -6.96
N SER A 89 7.14 5.49 -7.04
CA SER A 89 7.30 6.23 -8.29
C SER A 89 8.75 6.71 -8.45
N ASP A 90 9.32 6.53 -9.64
CA ASP A 90 10.66 7.00 -10.02
C ASP A 90 10.64 8.29 -10.85
N ASP A 91 9.46 8.91 -11.04
CA ASP A 91 9.24 10.05 -11.93
C ASP A 91 8.60 11.24 -11.19
N LEU A 92 9.35 12.33 -11.06
CA LEU A 92 8.84 13.58 -10.48
C LEU A 92 7.65 14.17 -11.24
N GLY A 93 7.56 13.95 -12.55
CA GLY A 93 6.41 14.40 -13.36
C GLY A 93 5.16 13.65 -12.97
N GLN A 94 5.24 12.33 -12.83
CA GLN A 94 4.15 11.48 -12.36
C GLN A 94 3.72 11.86 -10.93
N MET A 95 4.68 12.16 -10.04
CA MET A 95 4.39 12.57 -8.67
C MET A 95 3.66 13.93 -8.63
N ARG A 96 4.03 14.90 -9.51
CA ARG A 96 3.30 16.17 -9.64
C ARG A 96 1.87 15.96 -10.13
N GLU A 97 1.71 15.13 -11.17
CA GLU A 97 0.39 14.77 -11.69
C GLU A 97 -0.47 14.12 -10.58
N ALA A 98 0.09 13.23 -9.77
CA ALA A 98 -0.61 12.63 -8.64
C ALA A 98 -1.08 13.68 -7.61
N ILE A 99 -0.23 14.66 -7.28
CA ILE A 99 -0.59 15.78 -6.40
C ILE A 99 -1.77 16.57 -6.97
N ASP A 100 -1.70 16.91 -8.25
CA ASP A 100 -2.73 17.70 -8.95
C ASP A 100 -4.06 16.94 -9.03
N LEU A 101 -4.02 15.62 -9.11
CA LEU A 101 -5.18 14.72 -9.08
C LEU A 101 -5.72 14.46 -7.66
N GLY A 102 -5.01 14.96 -6.63
CA GLY A 102 -5.43 14.91 -5.23
C GLY A 102 -5.05 13.63 -4.48
N PHE A 103 -4.01 12.93 -4.91
CA PHE A 103 -3.33 11.98 -4.03
C PHE A 103 -2.81 12.73 -2.81
N ASN A 104 -2.99 12.18 -1.62
CA ASN A 104 -2.57 12.82 -0.37
C ASN A 104 -1.34 12.18 0.27
N ALA A 105 -0.75 11.19 -0.41
CA ALA A 105 0.52 10.59 -0.04
C ALA A 105 1.34 10.19 -1.29
N ILE A 106 2.65 10.27 -1.19
CA ILE A 106 3.60 9.86 -2.23
C ILE A 106 4.77 9.13 -1.59
N MET A 107 5.28 8.12 -2.29
CA MET A 107 6.55 7.47 -1.98
C MET A 107 7.41 7.40 -3.25
N PRO A 108 8.59 8.05 -3.27
CA PRO A 108 9.56 7.86 -4.32
C PRO A 108 10.21 6.47 -4.26
N GLU A 109 10.51 5.89 -5.42
CA GLU A 109 11.24 4.62 -5.54
C GLU A 109 12.71 4.80 -5.17
N SER A 110 13.26 3.84 -4.43
CA SER A 110 14.68 3.81 -4.02
C SER A 110 15.54 2.85 -4.83
N GLU A 111 14.92 1.97 -5.63
CA GLU A 111 15.64 0.93 -6.37
C GLU A 111 16.68 1.53 -7.33
N GLY A 112 17.91 1.00 -7.29
CA GLY A 112 19.00 1.44 -8.16
C GLY A 112 19.69 2.75 -7.72
N LEU A 113 19.26 3.37 -6.62
CA LEU A 113 19.87 4.59 -6.08
C LEU A 113 20.71 4.27 -4.83
N ASP A 114 21.86 4.96 -4.70
CA ASP A 114 22.54 5.01 -3.42
C ASP A 114 21.79 5.95 -2.44
N VAL A 115 22.16 5.92 -1.16
CA VAL A 115 21.45 6.66 -0.11
C VAL A 115 21.46 8.17 -0.36
N GLU A 116 22.56 8.73 -0.89
CA GLU A 116 22.65 10.17 -1.14
C GLU A 116 21.81 10.59 -2.36
N ALA A 117 21.86 9.83 -3.44
CA ALA A 117 21.02 10.08 -4.60
C ALA A 117 19.52 9.97 -4.25
N TYR A 118 19.17 8.98 -3.42
CA TYR A 118 17.81 8.82 -2.92
C TYR A 118 17.40 9.96 -2.00
N ARG A 119 18.28 10.41 -1.10
CA ARG A 119 18.07 11.58 -0.22
C ARG A 119 17.73 12.84 -1.02
N GLU A 120 18.47 13.11 -2.09
CA GLU A 120 18.22 14.26 -2.97
C GLU A 120 16.88 14.13 -3.74
N LEU A 121 16.53 12.92 -4.20
CA LEU A 121 15.22 12.66 -4.79
C LEU A 121 14.11 12.94 -3.78
N VAL A 122 14.20 12.40 -2.56
CA VAL A 122 13.24 12.64 -1.49
C VAL A 122 13.08 14.12 -1.18
N LYS A 123 14.19 14.88 -1.07
CA LYS A 123 14.15 16.34 -0.90
C LYS A 123 13.45 17.04 -2.08
N ALA A 124 13.67 16.57 -3.31
CA ALA A 124 12.99 17.11 -4.49
C ALA A 124 11.48 16.87 -4.43
N VAL A 125 11.06 15.67 -3.99
CA VAL A 125 9.65 15.32 -3.78
C VAL A 125 9.03 16.16 -2.68
N LEU A 126 9.70 16.32 -1.54
CA LEU A 126 9.23 17.16 -0.44
C LEU A 126 9.01 18.63 -0.84
N ARG A 127 9.84 19.17 -1.74
CA ARG A 127 9.65 20.54 -2.27
C ARG A 127 8.34 20.73 -3.02
N ILE A 128 7.79 19.69 -3.64
CA ILE A 128 6.51 19.74 -4.36
C ILE A 128 5.33 19.25 -3.50
N ALA A 129 5.54 18.30 -2.62
CA ALA A 129 4.52 17.65 -1.82
C ALA A 129 4.08 18.50 -0.60
N LYS A 130 5.03 19.04 0.17
CA LYS A 130 4.73 19.83 1.38
C LYS A 130 3.86 21.05 1.15
N PRO A 131 4.08 21.89 0.11
CA PRO A 131 3.20 23.03 -0.15
C PRO A 131 1.76 22.61 -0.49
N ALA A 132 1.56 21.40 -1.00
CA ALA A 132 0.25 20.83 -1.32
C ALA A 132 -0.38 20.06 -0.14
N GLY A 133 0.31 19.96 1.00
CA GLY A 133 -0.17 19.18 2.14
C GLY A 133 -0.13 17.66 1.91
N VAL A 134 0.68 17.20 0.95
CA VAL A 134 0.83 15.79 0.58
C VAL A 134 1.96 15.16 1.40
N TRP A 135 1.71 14.00 1.95
CA TRP A 135 2.60 13.21 2.77
C TRP A 135 3.68 12.51 1.95
N VAL A 136 4.89 12.46 2.48
CA VAL A 136 6.01 11.79 1.83
C VAL A 136 6.52 10.66 2.71
N GLU A 137 6.40 9.44 2.20
CA GLU A 137 7.06 8.26 2.72
C GLU A 137 8.39 8.06 2.01
N ALA A 138 9.42 7.60 2.72
CA ALA A 138 10.66 7.15 2.11
C ALA A 138 11.07 5.79 2.67
N GLN A 139 11.98 5.09 2.00
CA GLN A 139 12.47 3.77 2.40
C GLN A 139 13.97 3.77 2.61
N LEU A 140 14.43 3.14 3.68
CA LEU A 140 15.85 2.84 3.89
C LEU A 140 16.05 1.35 4.13
N GLY A 141 17.22 0.87 3.70
CA GLY A 141 17.52 -0.55 3.63
C GLY A 141 17.04 -1.17 2.32
N LEU A 142 17.64 -2.28 1.94
CA LEU A 142 17.33 -2.97 0.70
C LEU A 142 16.45 -4.18 1.01
N LEU A 143 15.28 -4.23 0.38
CA LEU A 143 14.39 -5.38 0.44
C LEU A 143 14.76 -6.36 -0.69
N PRO A 144 15.12 -7.63 -0.37
CA PRO A 144 15.29 -8.62 -1.41
C PRO A 144 13.95 -8.91 -2.07
N ALA A 145 13.96 -9.16 -3.37
CA ALA A 145 12.79 -9.59 -4.13
C ALA A 145 12.87 -11.08 -4.47
N GLY A 146 11.73 -11.80 -4.45
CA GLY A 146 11.63 -13.17 -4.93
C GLY A 146 11.41 -14.22 -3.85
N HIS A 147 12.26 -15.28 -3.80
CA HIS A 147 12.04 -16.42 -2.91
C HIS A 147 12.66 -16.19 -1.52
N ALA A 148 11.98 -16.68 -0.47
CA ALA A 148 12.41 -16.50 0.93
C ALA A 148 13.78 -17.11 1.25
N ASP A 149 14.22 -18.11 0.50
CA ASP A 149 15.50 -18.81 0.72
C ASP A 149 16.72 -18.02 0.20
N HIS A 150 16.49 -16.95 -0.54
CA HIS A 150 17.52 -16.07 -1.07
C HIS A 150 17.46 -14.70 -0.39
N ASN A 151 17.94 -14.63 0.86
CA ASN A 151 18.27 -13.36 1.53
C ASN A 151 19.50 -12.67 0.89
N GLU A 152 19.91 -13.14 -0.30
CA GLU A 152 21.02 -12.54 -1.04
C GLU A 152 20.57 -11.19 -1.61
N GLY A 153 21.18 -10.13 -1.09
CA GLY A 153 20.98 -8.77 -1.58
C GLY A 153 20.13 -7.86 -0.70
N GLY A 154 19.53 -8.35 0.39
CA GLY A 154 18.83 -7.50 1.36
C GLY A 154 19.79 -6.88 2.40
N SER A 155 19.44 -5.70 2.91
CA SER A 155 20.15 -5.08 4.04
C SER A 155 19.16 -4.57 5.08
N ILE A 156 19.43 -4.88 6.35
CA ILE A 156 18.64 -4.35 7.48
C ILE A 156 18.89 -2.84 7.57
N THR A 157 17.85 -2.09 7.83
CA THR A 157 17.95 -0.64 8.04
C THR A 157 18.83 -0.32 9.25
N ASP A 158 19.86 0.47 9.06
CA ASP A 158 20.71 0.95 10.15
C ASP A 158 19.97 2.03 10.95
N PRO A 159 19.87 1.91 12.29
CA PRO A 159 19.10 2.85 13.11
C PRO A 159 19.70 4.28 13.16
N ASP A 160 21.01 4.43 13.06
CA ASP A 160 21.66 5.75 13.09
C ASP A 160 21.48 6.46 11.76
N MET A 161 21.67 5.74 10.66
CA MET A 161 21.38 6.23 9.32
C MET A 161 19.91 6.61 9.16
N ALA A 162 18.98 5.81 9.72
CA ALA A 162 17.56 6.10 9.67
C ALA A 162 17.21 7.39 10.41
N ALA A 163 17.78 7.61 11.60
CA ALA A 163 17.57 8.84 12.37
C ALA A 163 18.10 10.07 11.63
N GLU A 164 19.34 10.00 11.13
CA GLU A 164 19.96 11.07 10.34
C GLU A 164 19.14 11.40 9.09
N PHE A 165 18.70 10.38 8.36
CA PHE A 165 17.92 10.57 7.13
C PHE A 165 16.58 11.26 7.41
N VAL A 166 15.87 10.86 8.47
CA VAL A 166 14.59 11.46 8.88
C VAL A 166 14.81 12.93 9.30
N GLU A 167 15.83 13.21 10.09
CA GLU A 167 16.14 14.56 10.55
C GLU A 167 16.51 15.50 9.38
N ASP A 168 17.35 15.02 8.47
CA ASP A 168 17.84 15.82 7.34
C ASP A 168 16.78 16.05 6.26
N THR A 169 15.94 15.06 5.98
CA THR A 169 14.91 15.16 4.94
C THR A 169 13.61 15.76 5.47
N GLY A 170 13.22 15.39 6.68
CA GLY A 170 11.93 15.73 7.26
C GLY A 170 10.76 15.05 6.56
N ILE A 171 10.93 13.78 6.18
CA ILE A 171 9.85 12.91 5.68
C ILE A 171 8.80 12.68 6.76
N ASP A 172 7.63 12.19 6.34
CA ASP A 172 6.50 11.99 7.22
C ASP A 172 6.37 10.54 7.72
N ALA A 173 6.94 9.56 7.01
CA ALA A 173 6.99 8.16 7.40
C ALA A 173 8.23 7.47 6.82
N LEU A 174 8.74 6.44 7.51
CA LEU A 174 9.91 5.68 7.10
C LEU A 174 9.59 4.20 6.94
N ALA A 175 9.72 3.71 5.71
CA ALA A 175 9.71 2.28 5.42
C ALA A 175 11.08 1.67 5.74
N ILE A 176 11.05 0.55 6.46
CA ILE A 176 12.24 -0.11 7.01
C ILE A 176 12.39 -1.53 6.49
N SER A 177 13.64 -1.94 6.26
CA SER A 177 14.03 -3.32 6.01
C SER A 177 14.43 -3.98 7.33
N ILE A 178 13.72 -5.03 7.68
CA ILE A 178 13.88 -5.79 8.95
C ILE A 178 13.92 -7.30 8.69
N GLY A 179 14.35 -7.69 7.49
CA GLY A 179 14.31 -9.08 7.00
C GLY A 179 13.07 -9.42 6.20
N ASN A 180 12.13 -8.51 6.04
CA ASN A 180 10.98 -8.63 5.14
C ASN A 180 11.45 -8.72 3.68
N VAL A 181 10.63 -9.37 2.84
CA VAL A 181 10.94 -9.63 1.43
C VAL A 181 9.88 -9.02 0.55
N HIS A 182 10.33 -8.28 -0.49
CA HIS A 182 9.43 -7.71 -1.49
C HIS A 182 9.04 -8.76 -2.54
N ILE A 183 7.80 -8.76 -2.98
CA ILE A 183 7.27 -9.69 -4.01
C ILE A 183 7.52 -11.16 -3.66
N LEU A 184 7.35 -11.55 -2.39
CA LEU A 184 7.49 -12.94 -1.98
C LEU A 184 6.32 -13.77 -2.50
N THR A 185 6.62 -14.83 -3.29
CA THR A 185 5.62 -15.74 -3.86
C THR A 185 5.45 -17.02 -3.06
N GLU A 186 6.50 -17.47 -2.37
CA GLU A 186 6.49 -18.67 -1.53
C GLU A 186 7.31 -18.47 -0.26
N GLY A 187 6.94 -19.17 0.81
CA GLY A 187 7.64 -19.11 2.10
C GLY A 187 7.24 -17.93 2.98
N LYS A 188 8.05 -17.68 4.01
CA LYS A 188 7.92 -16.55 4.94
C LYS A 188 9.30 -16.01 5.32
N ALA A 189 9.37 -14.71 5.49
CA ALA A 189 10.59 -14.03 5.91
C ALA A 189 10.93 -14.28 7.38
N THR A 190 12.20 -14.12 7.73
CA THR A 190 12.67 -14.08 9.12
C THR A 190 12.84 -12.63 9.53
N VAL A 191 12.10 -12.21 10.55
CA VAL A 191 12.02 -10.82 11.00
C VAL A 191 13.04 -10.56 12.11
N ASP A 192 13.80 -9.47 11.98
CA ASP A 192 14.67 -8.94 13.04
C ASP A 192 13.89 -7.95 13.93
N PHE A 193 13.28 -8.46 14.99
CA PHE A 193 12.52 -7.64 15.95
C PHE A 193 13.41 -6.67 16.75
N ASP A 194 14.69 -7.00 16.94
CA ASP A 194 15.61 -6.12 17.64
C ASP A 194 16.01 -4.93 16.78
N ALA A 195 16.09 -5.11 15.46
CA ALA A 195 16.24 -4.00 14.54
C ALA A 195 15.05 -3.03 14.63
N VAL A 196 13.80 -3.55 14.65
CA VAL A 196 12.61 -2.69 14.80
C VAL A 196 12.68 -1.84 16.08
N ARG A 197 13.05 -2.46 17.22
CA ARG A 197 13.18 -1.74 18.52
C ARG A 197 14.23 -0.62 18.43
N ARG A 198 15.43 -0.94 17.95
CA ARG A 198 16.53 0.02 17.82
C ARG A 198 16.19 1.19 16.89
N ILE A 199 15.50 0.91 15.77
CA ILE A 199 15.04 1.96 14.85
C ILE A 199 13.97 2.80 15.54
N ARG A 200 12.97 2.20 16.20
CA ARG A 200 11.89 2.92 16.87
C ARG A 200 12.40 3.85 17.99
N GLU A 201 13.46 3.47 18.69
CA GLU A 201 14.08 4.30 19.73
C GLU A 201 14.70 5.59 19.18
N LYS A 202 15.13 5.60 17.92
CA LYS A 202 15.85 6.71 17.28
C LYS A 202 15.00 7.51 16.29
N VAL A 203 14.02 6.90 15.67
CA VAL A 203 13.19 7.48 14.61
C VAL A 203 11.86 7.95 15.19
N SER A 204 11.55 9.25 15.01
CA SER A 204 10.32 9.87 15.54
C SER A 204 9.07 9.68 14.67
N VAL A 205 9.25 9.51 13.34
CA VAL A 205 8.15 9.33 12.40
C VAL A 205 7.55 7.93 12.46
N PRO A 206 6.30 7.71 11.99
CA PRO A 206 5.73 6.38 11.86
C PRO A 206 6.59 5.45 11.02
N LEU A 207 6.73 4.19 11.48
CA LEU A 207 7.43 3.14 10.76
C LEU A 207 6.47 2.40 9.83
N VAL A 208 6.99 2.01 8.66
CA VAL A 208 6.25 1.28 7.63
C VAL A 208 6.98 -0.02 7.32
N ALA A 209 6.24 -1.11 7.13
CA ALA A 209 6.76 -2.39 6.65
C ALA A 209 6.24 -2.69 5.24
N HIS A 210 7.13 -2.73 4.26
CA HIS A 210 6.82 -3.23 2.93
C HIS A 210 6.87 -4.76 2.88
N GLY A 211 6.36 -5.34 1.80
CA GLY A 211 6.36 -6.79 1.64
C GLY A 211 5.55 -7.52 2.71
N GLY A 212 4.42 -6.99 3.13
CA GLY A 212 3.53 -7.54 4.16
C GLY A 212 3.13 -9.00 3.93
N THR A 213 3.10 -9.45 2.67
CA THR A 213 2.87 -10.86 2.30
C THR A 213 3.93 -11.81 2.86
N SER A 214 5.15 -11.32 3.08
CA SER A 214 6.27 -12.13 3.57
C SER A 214 6.18 -12.48 5.06
N PHE A 215 5.42 -11.73 5.85
CA PHE A 215 5.29 -11.97 7.29
C PHE A 215 4.37 -13.17 7.60
N ARG A 216 4.65 -13.86 8.71
CA ARG A 216 3.62 -14.66 9.38
C ARG A 216 2.67 -13.72 10.11
N PRO A 217 1.40 -14.09 10.31
CA PRO A 217 0.44 -13.25 11.06
C PRO A 217 0.92 -12.86 12.46
N GLU A 218 1.57 -13.77 13.18
CA GLU A 218 2.15 -13.52 14.51
C GLU A 218 3.31 -12.53 14.47
N ASP A 219 4.22 -12.64 13.47
CA ASP A 219 5.36 -11.74 13.29
C ASP A 219 4.86 -10.34 12.94
N LEU A 220 3.83 -10.25 12.10
CA LEU A 220 3.23 -8.98 11.73
C LEU A 220 2.62 -8.27 12.96
N ARG A 221 1.86 -8.97 13.78
CA ARG A 221 1.34 -8.40 15.03
C ARG A 221 2.45 -7.97 15.98
N ALA A 222 3.56 -8.72 16.03
CA ALA A 222 4.70 -8.36 16.86
C ALA A 222 5.38 -7.07 16.40
N VAL A 223 5.60 -6.86 15.09
CA VAL A 223 6.19 -5.60 14.59
C VAL A 223 5.24 -4.41 14.72
N ILE A 224 3.92 -4.63 14.61
CA ILE A 224 2.91 -3.60 14.90
C ILE A 224 2.99 -3.19 16.37
N ALA A 225 3.07 -4.12 17.28
CA ALA A 225 3.24 -3.84 18.72
C ALA A 225 4.55 -3.10 19.03
N LEU A 226 5.56 -3.20 18.16
CA LEU A 226 6.82 -2.45 18.23
C LEU A 226 6.78 -1.08 17.53
N GLY A 227 5.63 -0.68 16.97
CA GLY A 227 5.42 0.68 16.45
C GLY A 227 5.38 0.81 14.93
N VAL A 228 5.29 -0.31 14.18
CA VAL A 228 4.95 -0.26 12.76
C VAL A 228 3.48 0.14 12.62
N ALA A 229 3.21 1.24 11.93
CA ALA A 229 1.87 1.84 11.80
C ALA A 229 1.23 1.64 10.42
N LYS A 230 2.00 1.24 9.41
CA LYS A 230 1.55 0.95 8.04
C LYS A 230 2.20 -0.33 7.53
N VAL A 231 1.43 -1.14 6.82
CA VAL A 231 1.96 -2.36 6.18
C VAL A 231 1.49 -2.42 4.73
N ASN A 232 2.43 -2.66 3.81
CA ASN A 232 2.14 -2.71 2.38
C ASN A 232 1.87 -4.13 1.89
N PHE A 233 0.74 -4.30 1.20
CA PHE A 233 0.32 -5.55 0.58
C PHE A 233 0.02 -5.36 -0.91
N GLY A 234 0.70 -6.12 -1.76
CA GLY A 234 0.46 -6.16 -3.20
C GLY A 234 0.35 -7.60 -3.71
N THR A 235 1.39 -8.40 -3.51
CA THR A 235 1.52 -9.75 -4.07
C THR A 235 0.34 -10.67 -3.74
N VAL A 236 -0.07 -10.74 -2.47
CA VAL A 236 -1.17 -11.61 -2.04
C VAL A 236 -2.50 -11.21 -2.68
N LEU A 237 -2.73 -9.91 -2.90
CA LEU A 237 -3.95 -9.40 -3.54
C LEU A 237 -4.00 -9.81 -5.01
N LYS A 238 -2.88 -9.68 -5.73
CA LYS A 238 -2.74 -10.11 -7.12
C LYS A 238 -2.90 -11.62 -7.25
N GLN A 239 -2.34 -12.40 -6.33
CA GLN A 239 -2.52 -13.86 -6.28
C GLN A 239 -4.00 -14.24 -6.09
N ALA A 240 -4.69 -13.61 -5.14
CA ALA A 240 -6.11 -13.85 -4.89
C ALA A 240 -6.97 -13.52 -6.13
N TYR A 241 -6.71 -12.38 -6.77
CA TYR A 241 -7.38 -11.97 -8.00
C TYR A 241 -7.19 -12.99 -9.12
N LEU A 242 -5.92 -13.33 -9.43
CA LEU A 242 -5.59 -14.26 -10.52
C LEU A 242 -6.17 -15.64 -10.29
N GLU A 243 -6.16 -16.15 -9.06
CA GLU A 243 -6.75 -17.44 -8.74
C GLU A 243 -8.28 -17.47 -8.93
N ALA A 244 -8.96 -16.39 -8.54
CA ALA A 244 -10.41 -16.26 -8.74
C ALA A 244 -10.77 -16.17 -10.23
N VAL A 245 -10.05 -15.34 -10.98
CA VAL A 245 -10.21 -15.22 -12.44
C VAL A 245 -9.97 -16.56 -13.12
N ARG A 246 -8.91 -17.28 -12.75
CA ARG A 246 -8.61 -18.61 -13.29
C ARG A 246 -9.73 -19.60 -13.03
N LYS A 247 -10.29 -19.62 -11.82
CA LYS A 247 -11.42 -20.51 -11.45
C LYS A 247 -12.69 -20.18 -12.21
N SER A 248 -13.03 -18.90 -12.38
CA SER A 248 -14.20 -18.50 -13.15
C SER A 248 -14.01 -18.81 -14.64
N LEU A 249 -12.86 -18.44 -15.21
CA LEU A 249 -12.56 -18.67 -16.62
C LEU A 249 -12.50 -20.16 -16.98
N ALA A 250 -12.13 -21.05 -16.06
CA ALA A 250 -12.14 -22.49 -16.28
C ALA A 250 -13.54 -23.06 -16.58
N LYS A 251 -14.60 -22.36 -16.23
CA LYS A 251 -16.00 -22.74 -16.53
C LYS A 251 -16.43 -22.33 -17.94
N TYR A 252 -15.71 -21.39 -18.57
CA TYR A 252 -16.07 -20.91 -19.90
C TYR A 252 -15.65 -21.89 -20.99
N HIS A 253 -16.57 -22.22 -21.86
CA HIS A 253 -16.33 -23.02 -23.08
C HIS A 253 -17.38 -22.67 -24.16
N ILE A 254 -17.02 -22.80 -25.42
CA ILE A 254 -17.99 -22.67 -26.53
C ILE A 254 -18.93 -23.88 -26.49
N PRO A 255 -20.27 -23.68 -26.59
CA PRO A 255 -21.00 -22.48 -27.07
C PRO A 255 -21.58 -21.57 -25.97
N LEU A 256 -21.07 -21.56 -24.76
CA LEU A 256 -21.57 -20.66 -23.72
C LEU A 256 -21.47 -19.18 -24.13
N SER A 257 -22.43 -18.38 -23.67
CA SER A 257 -22.40 -16.94 -23.93
C SER A 257 -21.21 -16.27 -23.23
N PRO A 258 -20.33 -15.55 -23.93
CA PRO A 258 -19.22 -14.84 -23.27
C PRO A 258 -19.69 -13.72 -22.34
N HIS A 259 -20.90 -13.18 -22.56
CA HIS A 259 -21.43 -12.08 -21.74
C HIS A 259 -21.66 -12.46 -20.28
N GLU A 260 -21.87 -13.74 -19.97
CA GLU A 260 -22.00 -14.21 -18.59
C GLU A 260 -20.64 -14.14 -17.85
N PHE A 261 -19.53 -14.30 -18.59
CA PHE A 261 -18.18 -14.34 -18.06
C PHE A 261 -17.46 -13.00 -18.13
N LEU A 262 -18.02 -12.03 -18.88
CA LEU A 262 -17.42 -10.70 -19.01
C LEU A 262 -18.49 -9.66 -19.38
N GLY A 263 -18.63 -8.64 -18.53
CA GLY A 263 -19.38 -7.43 -18.79
C GLY A 263 -20.82 -7.39 -18.29
N LYS A 264 -21.37 -8.49 -17.75
CA LYS A 264 -22.69 -8.52 -17.10
C LYS A 264 -22.66 -8.23 -15.60
N GLY A 265 -21.51 -8.35 -14.96
CA GLY A 265 -21.37 -8.13 -13.52
C GLY A 265 -22.02 -9.25 -12.67
N GLY A 266 -22.26 -10.42 -13.24
CA GLY A 266 -22.83 -11.58 -12.52
C GLY A 266 -21.76 -12.44 -11.82
N PRO A 267 -22.18 -13.51 -11.13
CA PRO A 267 -21.26 -14.34 -10.31
C PRO A 267 -20.23 -15.12 -11.14
N GLU A 268 -20.44 -15.29 -12.44
CA GLU A 268 -19.47 -15.93 -13.34
C GLU A 268 -18.54 -14.92 -14.03
N ASP A 269 -18.82 -13.60 -13.91
CA ASP A 269 -17.99 -12.54 -14.50
C ASP A 269 -16.62 -12.53 -13.84
N ILE A 270 -15.58 -12.68 -14.67
CA ILE A 270 -14.18 -12.77 -14.18
C ILE A 270 -13.71 -11.51 -13.45
N MET A 271 -14.25 -10.33 -13.81
CA MET A 271 -13.92 -9.08 -13.15
C MET A 271 -14.53 -9.04 -11.75
N ILE A 272 -15.79 -9.47 -11.62
CA ILE A 272 -16.47 -9.55 -10.33
C ILE A 272 -15.85 -10.64 -9.46
N ALA A 273 -15.54 -11.80 -10.01
CA ALA A 273 -14.84 -12.87 -9.28
C ALA A 273 -13.49 -12.38 -8.71
N GLY A 274 -12.73 -11.64 -9.51
CA GLY A 274 -11.47 -11.02 -9.08
C GLY A 274 -11.68 -9.97 -7.99
N ARG A 275 -12.65 -9.05 -8.15
CA ARG A 275 -12.99 -8.03 -7.15
C ARG A 275 -13.37 -8.64 -5.80
N GLU A 276 -14.26 -9.61 -5.79
CA GLU A 276 -14.68 -10.27 -4.55
C GLU A 276 -13.53 -11.00 -3.84
N ALA A 277 -12.63 -11.63 -4.60
CA ALA A 277 -11.47 -12.29 -4.03
C ALA A 277 -10.50 -11.29 -3.37
N VAL A 278 -10.25 -10.15 -4.01
CA VAL A 278 -9.44 -9.08 -3.44
C VAL A 278 -10.11 -8.52 -2.19
N LYS A 279 -11.42 -8.24 -2.24
CA LYS A 279 -12.18 -7.77 -1.08
C LYS A 279 -12.04 -8.68 0.13
N HIS A 280 -12.23 -9.99 -0.06
CA HIS A 280 -12.08 -10.97 1.02
C HIS A 280 -10.65 -11.00 1.59
N GLU A 281 -9.64 -10.91 0.70
CA GLU A 281 -8.25 -10.88 1.16
C GLU A 281 -7.93 -9.59 1.93
N VAL A 282 -8.40 -8.43 1.48
CA VAL A 282 -8.23 -7.16 2.20
C VAL A 282 -8.90 -7.21 3.57
N LEU A 283 -10.10 -7.78 3.69
CA LEU A 283 -10.76 -8.01 5.00
C LEU A 283 -9.89 -8.84 5.94
N ARG A 284 -9.27 -9.91 5.44
CA ARG A 284 -8.33 -10.71 6.21
C ARG A 284 -7.11 -9.90 6.67
N LEU A 285 -6.56 -9.05 5.80
CA LEU A 285 -5.41 -8.21 6.11
C LEU A 285 -5.76 -7.11 7.13
N ILE A 286 -6.95 -6.53 7.05
CA ILE A 286 -7.50 -5.60 8.04
C ILE A 286 -7.53 -6.26 9.42
N ASP A 287 -7.98 -7.51 9.50
CA ASP A 287 -8.01 -8.28 10.75
C ASP A 287 -6.60 -8.57 11.29
N VAL A 288 -5.68 -9.00 10.44
CA VAL A 288 -4.28 -9.29 10.84
C VAL A 288 -3.56 -8.02 11.31
N CYS A 289 -3.87 -6.86 10.74
CA CYS A 289 -3.34 -5.56 11.16
C CYS A 289 -4.02 -4.98 12.41
N ASP A 290 -4.99 -5.67 13.00
CA ASP A 290 -5.82 -5.23 14.12
C ASP A 290 -6.55 -3.89 13.85
N ALA A 291 -6.85 -3.61 12.57
CA ALA A 291 -7.51 -2.40 12.11
C ALA A 291 -9.04 -2.51 12.07
N LYS A 292 -9.60 -3.72 12.23
CA LYS A 292 -11.03 -3.98 12.15
C LYS A 292 -11.80 -3.28 13.26
N GLY A 293 -12.87 -2.57 12.88
CA GLY A 293 -13.74 -1.88 13.84
C GLY A 293 -13.15 -0.62 14.48
N ARG A 294 -12.00 -0.14 13.99
CA ARG A 294 -11.35 1.09 14.51
C ARG A 294 -12.09 2.37 14.13
N VAL A 295 -13.02 2.33 13.19
CA VAL A 295 -13.90 3.45 12.85
C VAL A 295 -15.15 3.39 13.72
N GLN A 296 -15.21 4.28 14.73
CA GLN A 296 -16.28 4.28 15.74
C GLN A 296 -17.51 5.12 15.35
N HIS A 297 -17.39 6.02 14.36
CA HIS A 297 -18.47 6.90 13.93
C HIS A 297 -18.88 6.64 12.49
N ASP A 298 -20.17 6.62 12.26
CA ASP A 298 -20.74 6.61 10.92
C ASP A 298 -20.48 7.99 10.28
N PHE A 299 -19.54 8.09 9.37
CA PHE A 299 -19.22 9.32 8.65
C PHE A 299 -20.34 9.74 7.67
N SER A 300 -21.43 8.97 7.59
CA SER A 300 -22.60 9.25 6.74
C SER A 300 -23.42 10.48 7.17
N SER A 301 -23.17 11.05 8.36
CA SER A 301 -23.95 12.18 8.90
C SER A 301 -23.32 13.56 8.67
N ALA A 302 -22.29 13.69 7.86
CA ALA A 302 -21.60 14.95 7.55
C ALA A 302 -21.83 15.45 6.11
N ILE A 303 -23.02 15.14 5.53
CA ILE A 303 -23.49 15.73 4.27
C ILE A 303 -24.51 16.83 4.58
#